data_0ce6683fe01f88db51f015f78edb1cc7
#
_entry.id   0ce6683fe01f88db51f015f78edb1cc7
#
_cell.length_a   1.000
_cell.length_b   1.000
_cell.length_c   1.000
_cell.angle_alpha   90.00
_cell.angle_beta   90.00
_cell.angle_gamma   90.00
#
_symmetry.space_group_name_H-M   'P 1'
#
loop_
_entity.id
_entity.type
_entity.pdbx_description
1 polymer ?
#
loop_
_entity_poly.entity_id
_entity_poly.type
_entity_poly.pdbx_seq_one_letter_code
_entity_poly.pdbx_strand_id
1 'polypeptide(L)'
;MVMLPLTSEQMTLIAVFILISHNLVQEGIIQAKSGIHPLKATLFRLIASVITVIIVAKFLRPDTLAVMSEGVSMAAAQPFVAMLKNWFIASFYLCIKMFLIIMALMILLGVMKSFNIIHHVVRVISPVLKAMGLNQKVGILWIAAAVFGIAYGAAVIVEEAKEGNFDRQELEKLHISIGINHSMVEDPALFLTLGLNAFWLWVPRLLTAVLAVHLFTLWHRIKSL
;
A
#
# COMPACT_ATOMS: atom_id res chain seq x y z
N MET A 1 -25.05 -3.71 -15.83
CA MET A 1 -23.95 -3.23 -15.00
C MET A 1 -23.32 -2.06 -15.74
N VAL A 2 -23.46 -0.86 -15.23
CA VAL A 2 -22.83 0.32 -15.84
C VAL A 2 -21.34 0.20 -15.56
N MET A 3 -20.55 -0.17 -16.55
CA MET A 3 -19.10 -0.03 -16.46
C MET A 3 -18.83 1.47 -16.64
N LEU A 4 -18.42 2.13 -15.57
CA LEU A 4 -17.90 3.48 -15.69
C LEU A 4 -16.60 3.38 -16.51
N PRO A 5 -16.50 4.04 -17.66
CA PRO A 5 -15.28 4.07 -18.47
C PRO A 5 -14.27 4.97 -17.75
N LEU A 6 -13.49 4.37 -16.82
CA LEU A 6 -12.44 5.09 -16.13
C LEU A 6 -11.21 5.20 -17.04
N THR A 7 -10.64 6.39 -17.16
CA THR A 7 -9.36 6.56 -17.84
C THR A 7 -8.23 5.93 -17.02
N SER A 8 -7.09 5.67 -17.67
CA SER A 8 -5.90 5.13 -17.00
C SER A 8 -5.43 6.03 -15.86
N GLU A 9 -5.55 7.35 -16.02
CA GLU A 9 -5.21 8.33 -15.00
C GLU A 9 -6.16 8.26 -13.81
N GLN A 10 -7.46 8.16 -14.05
CA GLN A 10 -8.46 8.00 -13.00
C GLN A 10 -8.26 6.69 -12.23
N MET A 11 -8.03 5.58 -12.94
CA MET A 11 -7.70 4.30 -12.30
C MET A 11 -6.42 4.37 -11.49
N THR A 12 -5.41 5.11 -11.97
CA THR A 12 -4.15 5.32 -11.24
C THR A 12 -4.39 6.09 -9.94
N LEU A 13 -5.21 7.14 -9.95
CA LEU A 13 -5.55 7.90 -8.73
C LEU A 13 -6.29 7.03 -7.71
N ILE A 14 -7.24 6.23 -8.16
CA ILE A 14 -7.96 5.27 -7.32
C ILE A 14 -6.98 4.24 -6.74
N ALA A 15 -6.08 3.70 -7.57
CA ALA A 15 -5.07 2.75 -7.12
C ALA A 15 -4.15 3.35 -6.06
N VAL A 16 -3.63 4.56 -6.27
CA VAL A 16 -2.78 5.27 -5.29
C VAL A 16 -3.53 5.48 -3.98
N PHE A 17 -4.79 5.90 -4.02
CA PHE A 17 -5.61 6.04 -2.83
C PHE A 17 -5.78 4.72 -2.08
N ILE A 18 -6.19 3.66 -2.78
CA ILE A 18 -6.40 2.34 -2.19
C ILE A 18 -5.09 1.80 -1.63
N LEU A 19 -3.99 1.88 -2.36
CA LEU A 19 -2.68 1.39 -1.94
C LEU A 19 -2.20 2.03 -0.63
N ILE A 20 -2.57 3.28 -0.36
CA ILE A 20 -2.21 3.96 0.90
C ILE A 20 -3.25 3.72 1.99
N SER A 21 -4.54 3.56 1.65
CA SER A 21 -5.65 3.60 2.63
C SER A 21 -6.38 2.28 2.84
N HIS A 22 -5.95 1.17 2.23
CA HIS A 22 -6.58 -0.14 2.48
C HIS A 22 -6.10 -0.79 3.80
N ASN A 23 -6.73 -1.87 4.23
CA ASN A 23 -6.39 -2.63 5.46
C ASN A 23 -6.39 -1.84 6.78
N LEU A 24 -7.15 -0.74 6.87
CA LEU A 24 -7.17 0.16 8.02
C LEU A 24 -7.51 -0.57 9.34
N VAL A 25 -8.43 -1.51 9.31
CA VAL A 25 -8.84 -2.27 10.51
C VAL A 25 -7.72 -3.19 10.98
N GLN A 26 -7.12 -3.97 10.07
CA GLN A 26 -6.04 -4.89 10.38
C GLN A 26 -4.83 -4.13 10.94
N GLU A 27 -4.42 -3.06 10.32
CA GLU A 27 -3.34 -2.22 10.82
C GLU A 27 -3.67 -1.54 12.15
N GLY A 28 -4.90 -1.07 12.32
CA GLY A 28 -5.34 -0.50 13.59
C GLY A 28 -5.18 -1.49 14.75
N ILE A 29 -5.49 -2.78 14.54
CA ILE A 29 -5.29 -3.83 15.53
C ILE A 29 -3.79 -4.03 15.82
N ILE A 30 -2.94 -4.03 14.79
CA ILE A 30 -1.49 -4.20 14.96
C ILE A 30 -0.90 -3.04 15.74
N GLN A 31 -1.27 -1.81 15.40
CA GLN A 31 -0.85 -0.59 16.07
C GLN A 31 -1.25 -0.61 17.55
N ALA A 32 -2.50 -0.99 17.86
CA ALA A 32 -2.96 -1.13 19.24
C ALA A 32 -2.15 -2.16 20.02
N LYS A 33 -1.84 -3.31 19.43
CA LYS A 33 -1.03 -4.37 20.04
C LYS A 33 0.44 -3.98 20.24
N SER A 34 0.94 -3.04 19.43
CA SER A 34 2.29 -2.47 19.55
C SER A 34 2.35 -1.23 20.45
N GLY A 35 1.25 -0.89 21.14
CA GLY A 35 1.18 0.25 22.05
C GLY A 35 1.00 1.61 21.36
N ILE A 36 0.66 1.63 20.08
CA ILE A 36 0.40 2.84 19.29
C ILE A 36 -1.09 3.12 19.23
N HIS A 37 -1.46 4.41 19.28
CA HIS A 37 -2.88 4.80 19.23
C HIS A 37 -3.46 4.60 17.81
N PRO A 38 -4.36 3.62 17.60
CA PRO A 38 -4.77 3.21 16.26
C PRO A 38 -5.52 4.30 15.49
N LEU A 39 -6.44 5.03 16.16
CA LEU A 39 -7.23 6.08 15.51
C LEU A 39 -6.37 7.23 14.99
N LYS A 40 -5.33 7.63 15.74
CA LYS A 40 -4.43 8.70 15.31
C LYS A 40 -3.64 8.29 14.07
N ALA A 41 -3.10 7.08 14.07
CA ALA A 41 -2.33 6.54 12.95
C ALA A 41 -3.22 6.34 11.69
N THR A 42 -4.43 5.81 11.88
CA THR A 42 -5.41 5.64 10.79
C THR A 42 -5.82 6.98 10.18
N LEU A 43 -6.15 7.98 11.02
CA LEU A 43 -6.54 9.32 10.54
C LEU A 43 -5.39 9.99 9.79
N PHE A 44 -4.18 9.93 10.34
CA PHE A 44 -2.99 10.45 9.68
C PHE A 44 -2.79 9.83 8.29
N ARG A 45 -2.96 8.53 8.18
CA ARG A 45 -2.83 7.79 6.94
C ARG A 45 -3.89 8.16 5.91
N LEU A 46 -5.16 8.34 6.33
CA LEU A 46 -6.22 8.82 5.46
C LEU A 46 -5.93 10.23 4.93
N ILE A 47 -5.48 11.13 5.78
CA ILE A 47 -5.08 12.48 5.36
C ILE A 47 -3.90 12.39 4.36
N ALA A 48 -2.89 11.58 4.65
CA ALA A 48 -1.76 11.38 3.76
C ALA A 48 -2.19 10.82 2.39
N SER A 49 -3.14 9.86 2.35
CA SER A 49 -3.65 9.32 1.09
C SER A 49 -4.36 10.38 0.25
N VAL A 50 -5.22 11.20 0.86
CA VAL A 50 -5.92 12.29 0.16
C VAL A 50 -4.94 13.32 -0.39
N ILE A 51 -3.98 13.75 0.42
CA ILE A 51 -2.96 14.73 0.00
C ILE A 51 -2.13 14.16 -1.17
N THR A 52 -1.72 12.90 -1.08
CA THR A 52 -0.95 12.24 -2.14
C THR A 52 -1.74 12.18 -3.44
N VAL A 53 -3.01 11.80 -3.38
CA VAL A 53 -3.88 11.77 -4.56
C VAL A 53 -4.06 13.15 -5.18
N ILE A 54 -4.26 14.19 -4.37
CA ILE A 54 -4.38 15.57 -4.87
C ILE A 54 -3.08 16.00 -5.58
N ILE A 55 -1.92 15.66 -5.03
CA ILE A 55 -0.63 15.97 -5.65
C ILE A 55 -0.48 15.21 -6.97
N VAL A 56 -0.71 13.90 -6.96
CA VAL A 56 -0.60 13.05 -8.16
C VAL A 56 -1.57 13.49 -9.25
N ALA A 57 -2.80 13.89 -8.89
CA ALA A 57 -3.81 14.39 -9.83
C ALA A 57 -3.33 15.65 -10.58
N LYS A 58 -2.56 16.51 -9.94
CA LYS A 58 -1.98 17.70 -10.62
C LYS A 58 -0.97 17.34 -11.71
N PHE A 59 -0.29 16.22 -11.57
CA PHE A 59 0.67 15.72 -12.58
C PHE A 59 -0.03 14.93 -13.69
N LEU A 60 -0.97 14.06 -13.33
CA LEU A 60 -1.69 13.20 -14.27
C LEU A 60 -2.74 13.98 -15.08
N ARG A 61 -3.30 15.07 -14.52
CA ARG A 61 -4.35 15.91 -15.14
C ARG A 61 -5.47 15.05 -15.75
N PRO A 62 -6.15 14.21 -14.95
CA PRO A 62 -7.18 13.32 -15.46
C PRO A 62 -8.28 14.15 -16.14
N ASP A 63 -8.66 13.75 -17.34
CA ASP A 63 -9.77 14.38 -18.03
C ASP A 63 -11.08 14.01 -17.32
N THR A 64 -11.63 14.95 -16.58
CA THR A 64 -12.89 14.76 -15.84
C THR A 64 -14.11 14.78 -16.74
N LEU A 65 -13.98 15.31 -17.96
CA LEU A 65 -15.08 15.39 -18.93
C LEU A 65 -15.23 14.10 -19.76
N ALA A 66 -14.18 13.28 -19.85
CA ALA A 66 -14.21 12.02 -20.59
C ALA A 66 -15.31 11.06 -20.09
N VAL A 67 -15.58 11.05 -18.79
CA VAL A 67 -16.66 10.23 -18.18
C VAL A 67 -18.06 10.76 -18.55
N MET A 68 -18.17 12.05 -18.84
CA MET A 68 -19.46 12.67 -19.18
C MET A 68 -19.72 12.74 -20.69
N SER A 69 -18.66 12.66 -21.50
CA SER A 69 -18.77 12.84 -22.97
C SER A 69 -18.98 11.52 -23.72
N GLU A 70 -18.46 10.42 -23.21
CA GLU A 70 -18.91 9.10 -23.64
C GLU A 70 -20.27 8.87 -22.98
N GLY A 71 -21.32 9.40 -23.63
CA GLY A 71 -22.69 9.11 -23.24
C GLY A 71 -22.78 7.62 -22.98
N VAL A 72 -23.35 7.25 -21.83
CA VAL A 72 -23.62 5.86 -21.46
C VAL A 72 -24.20 5.20 -22.70
N SER A 73 -23.35 4.58 -23.51
CA SER A 73 -23.80 3.74 -24.60
C SER A 73 -24.64 2.70 -23.88
N MET A 74 -25.95 2.84 -23.98
CA MET A 74 -26.87 1.81 -23.53
C MET A 74 -26.54 0.60 -24.40
N ALA A 75 -25.53 -0.14 -23.96
CA ALA A 75 -25.24 -1.43 -24.53
C ALA A 75 -26.56 -2.17 -24.54
N ALA A 76 -27.01 -2.57 -25.73
CA ALA A 76 -28.27 -3.26 -25.92
C ALA A 76 -28.47 -4.25 -24.78
N ALA A 77 -29.58 -4.10 -24.06
CA ALA A 77 -29.84 -4.83 -22.84
C ALA A 77 -29.70 -6.33 -23.10
N GLN A 78 -28.55 -6.88 -22.73
CA GLN A 78 -28.33 -8.33 -22.83
C GLN A 78 -29.29 -9.02 -21.84
N PRO A 79 -29.82 -10.19 -22.19
CA PRO A 79 -30.62 -10.97 -21.26
C PRO A 79 -29.86 -11.13 -19.94
N PHE A 80 -30.55 -10.90 -18.81
CA PHE A 80 -29.95 -10.92 -17.46
C PHE A 80 -29.07 -12.18 -17.24
N VAL A 81 -29.51 -13.33 -17.71
CA VAL A 81 -28.77 -14.61 -17.58
C VAL A 81 -27.45 -14.59 -18.34
N ALA A 82 -27.42 -13.99 -19.54
CA ALA A 82 -26.20 -13.87 -20.35
C ALA A 82 -25.20 -12.90 -19.67
N MET A 83 -25.69 -11.79 -19.14
CA MET A 83 -24.90 -10.83 -18.38
C MET A 83 -24.31 -11.47 -17.13
N LEU A 84 -25.11 -12.22 -16.36
CA LEU A 84 -24.66 -12.92 -15.14
C LEU A 84 -23.61 -13.97 -15.46
N LYS A 85 -23.82 -14.77 -16.53
CA LYS A 85 -22.85 -15.77 -17.00
C LYS A 85 -21.51 -15.11 -17.38
N ASN A 86 -21.54 -14.07 -18.17
CA ASN A 86 -20.33 -13.37 -18.60
C ASN A 86 -19.60 -12.74 -17.42
N TRP A 87 -20.33 -12.15 -16.47
CA TRP A 87 -19.77 -11.60 -15.24
C TRP A 87 -19.11 -12.70 -14.39
N PHE A 88 -19.77 -13.84 -14.23
CA PHE A 88 -19.23 -14.97 -13.46
C PHE A 88 -17.94 -15.50 -14.09
N ILE A 89 -17.92 -15.72 -15.40
CA ILE A 89 -16.73 -16.20 -16.12
C ILE A 89 -15.58 -15.20 -15.98
N ALA A 90 -15.85 -13.91 -16.20
CA ALA A 90 -14.83 -12.86 -16.09
C ALA A 90 -14.29 -12.74 -14.66
N SER A 91 -15.16 -12.78 -13.66
CA SER A 91 -14.78 -12.76 -12.25
C SER A 91 -13.96 -13.98 -11.84
N PHE A 92 -14.35 -15.18 -12.30
CA PHE A 92 -13.63 -16.41 -12.03
C PHE A 92 -12.23 -16.40 -12.65
N TYR A 93 -12.11 -15.96 -13.91
CA TYR A 93 -10.82 -15.80 -14.57
C TYR A 93 -9.91 -14.79 -13.82
N LEU A 94 -10.48 -13.66 -13.39
CA LEU A 94 -9.77 -12.67 -12.59
C LEU A 94 -9.29 -13.26 -11.26
N CYS A 95 -10.14 -13.99 -10.55
CA CYS A 95 -9.78 -14.66 -9.30
C CYS A 95 -8.63 -15.66 -9.49
N ILE A 96 -8.67 -16.49 -10.53
CA ILE A 96 -7.58 -17.43 -10.83
C ILE A 96 -6.29 -16.64 -11.13
N LYS A 97 -6.36 -15.60 -11.96
CA LYS A 97 -5.19 -14.78 -12.29
C LYS A 97 -4.56 -14.18 -11.03
N MET A 98 -5.38 -13.60 -10.16
CA MET A 98 -4.91 -13.02 -8.89
C MET A 98 -4.32 -14.10 -7.97
N PHE A 99 -4.98 -15.26 -7.86
CA PHE A 99 -4.50 -16.37 -7.05
C PHE A 99 -3.12 -16.86 -7.52
N LEU A 100 -2.92 -17.03 -8.83
CA LEU A 100 -1.63 -17.46 -9.38
C LEU A 100 -0.52 -16.44 -9.12
N ILE A 101 -0.82 -15.14 -9.23
CA ILE A 101 0.15 -14.07 -8.94
C ILE A 101 0.54 -14.10 -7.46
N ILE A 102 -0.45 -14.17 -6.56
CA ILE A 102 -0.20 -14.21 -5.12
C ILE A 102 0.60 -15.47 -4.75
N MET A 103 0.25 -16.63 -5.29
CA MET A 103 1.00 -17.87 -5.06
C MET A 103 2.43 -17.78 -5.57
N ALA A 104 2.65 -17.23 -6.77
CA ALA A 104 4.00 -17.03 -7.31
C ALA A 104 4.83 -16.10 -6.42
N LEU A 105 4.25 -14.99 -5.94
CA LEU A 105 4.90 -14.06 -5.02
C LEU A 105 5.21 -14.74 -3.68
N MET A 106 4.28 -15.51 -3.11
CA MET A 106 4.51 -16.22 -1.84
C MET A 106 5.61 -17.27 -1.96
N ILE A 107 5.67 -18.00 -3.07
CA ILE A 107 6.76 -18.95 -3.36
C ILE A 107 8.08 -18.20 -3.48
N LEU A 108 8.13 -17.10 -4.25
CA LEU A 108 9.33 -16.29 -4.41
C LEU A 108 9.84 -15.78 -3.06
N LEU A 109 8.95 -15.25 -2.22
CA LEU A 109 9.29 -14.77 -0.88
C LEU A 109 9.77 -15.91 0.02
N GLY A 110 9.14 -17.08 -0.04
CA GLY A 110 9.58 -18.29 0.68
C GLY A 110 10.99 -18.71 0.27
N VAL A 111 11.29 -18.71 -1.03
CA VAL A 111 12.63 -19.00 -1.57
C VAL A 111 13.65 -17.97 -1.07
N MET A 112 13.33 -16.66 -1.15
CA MET A 112 14.21 -15.60 -0.66
C MET A 112 14.53 -15.75 0.83
N LYS A 113 13.55 -16.18 1.63
CA LYS A 113 13.75 -16.47 3.06
C LYS A 113 14.65 -17.69 3.26
N SER A 114 14.42 -18.80 2.55
CA SER A 114 15.22 -20.04 2.63
C SER A 114 16.70 -19.82 2.30
N PHE A 115 16.97 -19.00 1.29
CA PHE A 115 18.34 -18.67 0.86
C PHE A 115 18.95 -17.47 1.60
N ASN A 116 18.30 -16.97 2.66
CA ASN A 116 18.78 -15.83 3.46
C ASN A 116 19.05 -14.54 2.64
N ILE A 117 18.39 -14.41 1.49
CA ILE A 117 18.52 -13.26 0.58
C ILE A 117 18.00 -11.98 1.22
N ILE A 118 17.13 -12.10 2.22
CA ILE A 118 16.53 -10.96 2.95
C ILE A 118 17.61 -9.99 3.46
N HIS A 119 18.73 -10.49 3.99
CA HIS A 119 19.82 -9.64 4.46
C HIS A 119 20.47 -8.80 3.35
N HIS A 120 20.52 -9.34 2.13
CA HIS A 120 20.99 -8.60 0.97
C HIS A 120 19.99 -7.53 0.53
N VAL A 121 18.70 -7.86 0.54
CA VAL A 121 17.61 -6.90 0.27
C VAL A 121 17.64 -5.76 1.29
N VAL A 122 17.77 -6.07 2.60
CA VAL A 122 17.91 -5.07 3.67
C VAL A 122 19.08 -4.11 3.37
N ARG A 123 20.23 -4.65 2.95
CA ARG A 123 21.41 -3.84 2.65
C ARG A 123 21.18 -2.91 1.46
N VAL A 124 20.54 -3.40 0.40
CA VAL A 124 20.20 -2.61 -0.79
C VAL A 124 19.18 -1.52 -0.47
N ILE A 125 18.18 -1.81 0.37
CA ILE A 125 17.13 -0.86 0.74
C ILE A 125 17.57 0.07 1.88
N SER A 126 18.68 -0.22 2.56
CA SER A 126 19.22 0.60 3.67
C SER A 126 19.31 2.11 3.37
N PRO A 127 19.74 2.58 2.18
CA PRO A 127 19.72 4.01 1.88
C PRO A 127 18.30 4.62 1.87
N VAL A 128 17.31 3.86 1.41
CA VAL A 128 15.90 4.30 1.43
C VAL A 128 15.40 4.39 2.86
N LEU A 129 15.72 3.40 3.71
CA LEU A 129 15.35 3.43 5.14
C LEU A 129 15.98 4.62 5.88
N LYS A 130 17.26 4.90 5.59
CA LYS A 130 17.94 6.09 6.14
C LYS A 130 17.28 7.39 5.66
N ALA A 131 16.95 7.49 4.37
CA ALA A 131 16.23 8.63 3.82
C ALA A 131 14.84 8.80 4.46
N MET A 132 14.20 7.70 4.87
CA MET A 132 12.96 7.73 5.66
C MET A 132 13.15 8.08 7.13
N GLY A 133 14.39 8.24 7.61
CA GLY A 133 14.67 8.52 9.01
C GLY A 133 14.43 7.32 9.96
N LEU A 134 14.46 6.12 9.42
CA LEU A 134 14.33 4.87 10.18
C LEU A 134 15.71 4.34 10.59
N ASN A 135 15.80 3.85 11.82
CA ASN A 135 16.99 3.18 12.32
C ASN A 135 17.16 1.82 11.61
N GLN A 136 18.39 1.37 11.45
CA GLN A 136 18.72 0.10 10.78
C GLN A 136 18.08 -1.11 11.50
N LYS A 137 17.95 -1.08 12.82
CA LYS A 137 17.26 -2.12 13.59
C LYS A 137 15.78 -2.23 13.19
N VAL A 138 15.11 -1.09 13.06
CA VAL A 138 13.71 -1.01 12.63
C VAL A 138 13.54 -1.40 11.14
N GLY A 139 14.61 -1.28 10.35
CA GLY A 139 14.61 -1.61 8.93
C GLY A 139 14.24 -3.05 8.62
N ILE A 140 14.61 -4.00 9.48
CA ILE A 140 14.25 -5.42 9.32
C ILE A 140 12.73 -5.59 9.45
N LEU A 141 12.12 -4.94 10.45
CA LEU A 141 10.68 -4.96 10.68
C LEU A 141 9.93 -4.29 9.52
N TRP A 142 10.48 -3.18 9.03
CA TRP A 142 9.94 -2.47 7.88
C TRP A 142 9.93 -3.36 6.63
N ILE A 143 11.03 -4.05 6.34
CA ILE A 143 11.12 -4.96 5.20
C ILE A 143 10.17 -6.14 5.37
N ALA A 144 10.05 -6.71 6.57
CA ALA A 144 9.11 -7.77 6.85
C ALA A 144 7.68 -7.35 6.47
N ALA A 145 7.24 -6.14 6.82
CA ALA A 145 5.91 -5.64 6.50
C ALA A 145 5.78 -5.16 5.05
N ALA A 146 6.81 -4.50 4.50
CA ALA A 146 6.76 -3.94 3.16
C ALA A 146 6.88 -4.99 2.05
N VAL A 147 7.67 -6.04 2.26
CA VAL A 147 7.93 -7.08 1.25
C VAL A 147 7.01 -8.28 1.45
N PHE A 148 6.89 -8.77 2.68
CA PHE A 148 6.09 -9.98 2.99
C PHE A 148 4.63 -9.68 3.34
N GLY A 149 4.25 -8.40 3.31
CA GLY A 149 2.91 -7.96 3.65
C GLY A 149 2.66 -7.81 5.15
N ILE A 150 1.59 -7.09 5.46
CA ILE A 150 1.27 -6.72 6.83
C ILE A 150 0.92 -7.93 7.72
N ALA A 151 0.38 -9.00 7.14
CA ALA A 151 -0.02 -10.18 7.91
C ALA A 151 1.19 -10.88 8.56
N TYR A 152 2.29 -11.01 7.83
CA TYR A 152 3.53 -11.59 8.35
C TYR A 152 4.33 -10.57 9.17
N GLY A 153 4.49 -9.36 8.64
CA GLY A 153 5.23 -8.29 9.34
C GLY A 153 4.64 -7.95 10.69
N ALA A 154 3.30 -8.02 10.82
CA ALA A 154 2.60 -7.75 12.06
C ALA A 154 3.02 -8.66 13.21
N ALA A 155 3.16 -9.96 12.96
CA ALA A 155 3.54 -10.91 14.00
C ALA A 155 4.92 -10.55 14.58
N VAL A 156 5.88 -10.28 13.69
CA VAL A 156 7.25 -9.89 14.07
C VAL A 156 7.27 -8.54 14.80
N ILE A 157 6.54 -7.53 14.28
CA ILE A 157 6.50 -6.19 14.89
C ILE A 157 5.89 -6.23 16.28
N VAL A 158 4.80 -6.97 16.49
CA VAL A 158 4.12 -7.06 17.78
C VAL A 158 4.98 -7.81 18.80
N GLU A 159 5.69 -8.85 18.38
CA GLU A 159 6.60 -9.61 19.24
C GLU A 159 7.77 -8.75 19.68
N GLU A 160 8.47 -8.12 18.76
CA GLU A 160 9.60 -7.21 19.04
C GLU A 160 9.19 -6.00 19.88
N ALA A 161 7.98 -5.47 19.67
CA ALA A 161 7.45 -4.38 20.49
C ALA A 161 7.20 -4.81 21.95
N LYS A 162 6.77 -6.07 22.17
CA LYS A 162 6.55 -6.61 23.52
C LYS A 162 7.85 -6.88 24.27
N GLU A 163 8.89 -7.28 23.56
CA GLU A 163 10.23 -7.52 24.14
C GLU A 163 10.92 -6.21 24.58
N GLY A 164 10.37 -5.04 24.21
CA GLY A 164 10.92 -3.75 24.60
C GLY A 164 12.21 -3.37 23.87
N ASN A 165 12.51 -4.00 22.74
CA ASN A 165 13.72 -3.77 21.96
C ASN A 165 13.76 -2.42 21.26
N PHE A 166 12.60 -1.73 21.18
CA PHE A 166 12.42 -0.45 20.48
C PHE A 166 11.73 0.58 21.36
N ASP A 167 12.16 1.82 21.23
CA ASP A 167 11.46 2.91 21.89
C ASP A 167 10.13 3.22 21.20
N ARG A 168 9.24 3.90 21.91
CA ARG A 168 7.92 4.26 21.41
C ARG A 168 7.98 5.12 20.14
N GLN A 169 8.95 6.03 20.06
CA GLN A 169 9.11 6.93 18.93
C GLN A 169 9.58 6.16 17.68
N GLU A 170 10.46 5.17 17.84
CA GLU A 170 10.89 4.28 16.76
C GLU A 170 9.72 3.46 16.20
N LEU A 171 8.88 2.90 17.10
CA LEU A 171 7.68 2.17 16.71
C LEU A 171 6.65 3.07 16.01
N GLU A 172 6.45 4.30 16.50
CA GLU A 172 5.55 5.26 15.85
C GLU A 172 6.02 5.61 14.43
N LYS A 173 7.31 5.87 14.22
CA LYS A 173 7.91 6.10 12.90
C LYS A 173 7.76 4.88 11.98
N LEU A 174 8.00 3.69 12.52
CA LEU A 174 7.82 2.44 11.80
C LEU A 174 6.36 2.31 11.31
N HIS A 175 5.39 2.45 12.23
CA HIS A 175 3.97 2.31 11.90
C HIS A 175 3.46 3.37 10.91
N ILE A 176 3.95 4.62 11.00
CA ILE A 176 3.64 5.66 10.01
C ILE A 176 4.15 5.25 8.63
N SER A 177 5.38 4.77 8.56
CA SER A 177 6.01 4.38 7.31
C SER A 177 5.39 3.13 6.68
N ILE A 178 5.19 2.05 7.46
CA ILE A 178 4.59 0.82 6.95
C ILE A 178 3.09 0.99 6.67
N GLY A 179 2.40 1.85 7.39
CA GLY A 179 1.01 2.20 7.10
C GLY A 179 0.82 2.72 5.67
N ILE A 180 1.81 3.44 5.15
CA ILE A 180 1.80 3.93 3.77
C ILE A 180 2.41 2.90 2.80
N ASN A 181 3.42 2.13 3.23
CA ASN A 181 4.27 1.30 2.37
C ASN A 181 4.21 -0.21 2.67
N HIS A 182 3.18 -0.71 3.37
CA HIS A 182 3.05 -2.16 3.50
C HIS A 182 2.71 -2.81 2.14
N SER A 183 3.00 -4.11 2.03
CA SER A 183 2.70 -4.90 0.81
C SER A 183 3.19 -4.24 -0.48
N MET A 184 4.41 -3.69 -0.49
CA MET A 184 4.95 -2.96 -1.65
C MET A 184 5.18 -3.84 -2.88
N VAL A 185 5.18 -5.15 -2.73
CA VAL A 185 5.34 -6.09 -3.85
C VAL A 185 3.98 -6.62 -4.30
N GLU A 186 3.20 -7.14 -3.36
CA GLU A 186 1.94 -7.82 -3.62
C GLU A 186 0.88 -6.89 -4.21
N ASP A 187 0.57 -5.79 -3.51
CA ASP A 187 -0.52 -4.91 -3.89
C ASP A 187 -0.29 -4.17 -5.22
N PRO A 188 0.88 -3.54 -5.46
CA PRO A 188 1.15 -2.92 -6.74
C PRO A 188 1.19 -3.93 -7.90
N ALA A 189 1.64 -5.18 -7.67
CA ALA A 189 1.64 -6.20 -8.69
C ALA A 189 0.24 -6.48 -9.23
N LEU A 190 -0.80 -6.43 -8.38
CA LEU A 190 -2.19 -6.57 -8.81
C LEU A 190 -2.61 -5.43 -9.75
N PHE A 191 -2.25 -4.19 -9.42
CA PHE A 191 -2.57 -3.02 -10.25
C PHE A 191 -1.78 -2.98 -11.56
N LEU A 192 -0.55 -3.51 -11.59
CA LEU A 192 0.21 -3.68 -12.83
C LEU A 192 -0.51 -4.61 -13.83
N THR A 193 -1.25 -5.62 -13.34
CA THR A 193 -2.03 -6.50 -14.23
C THR A 193 -3.19 -5.80 -14.93
N LEU A 194 -3.59 -4.63 -14.41
CA LEU A 194 -4.59 -3.74 -15.01
C LEU A 194 -3.97 -2.74 -16.00
N GLY A 195 -2.64 -2.82 -16.23
CA GLY A 195 -1.93 -1.95 -17.17
C GLY A 195 -1.53 -0.60 -16.58
N LEU A 196 -1.60 -0.40 -15.25
CA LEU A 196 -1.21 0.86 -14.62
C LEU A 196 0.32 0.99 -14.58
N ASN A 197 0.81 2.23 -14.62
CA ASN A 197 2.23 2.51 -14.67
C ASN A 197 2.88 2.32 -13.29
N ALA A 198 3.94 1.50 -13.25
CA ALA A 198 4.74 1.20 -12.06
C ALA A 198 5.20 2.45 -11.29
N PHE A 199 5.67 3.47 -11.98
CA PHE A 199 6.15 4.71 -11.36
C PHE A 199 5.12 5.31 -10.39
N TRP A 200 3.85 5.43 -10.82
CA TRP A 200 2.79 6.02 -10.01
C TRP A 200 2.33 5.13 -8.85
N LEU A 201 2.55 3.82 -8.94
CA LEU A 201 2.20 2.88 -7.87
C LEU A 201 3.23 2.88 -6.72
N TRP A 202 4.52 3.14 -7.01
CA TRP A 202 5.59 3.09 -6.00
C TRP A 202 6.07 4.46 -5.55
N VAL A 203 6.43 5.35 -6.49
CA VAL A 203 7.14 6.59 -6.17
C VAL A 203 6.33 7.52 -5.27
N PRO A 204 5.04 7.82 -5.53
CA PRO A 204 4.26 8.68 -4.64
C PRO A 204 4.16 8.13 -3.22
N ARG A 205 4.00 6.81 -3.06
CA ARG A 205 3.93 6.16 -1.74
C ARG A 205 5.23 6.31 -0.96
N LEU A 206 6.36 6.03 -1.62
CA LEU A 206 7.69 6.19 -1.00
C LEU A 206 7.93 7.63 -0.56
N LEU A 207 7.67 8.60 -1.43
CA LEU A 207 7.83 10.02 -1.11
C LEU A 207 6.90 10.45 0.04
N THR A 208 5.65 10.01 0.01
CA THR A 208 4.69 10.30 1.08
C THR A 208 5.16 9.73 2.42
N ALA A 209 5.69 8.51 2.46
CA ALA A 209 6.20 7.91 3.69
C ALA A 209 7.44 8.63 4.21
N VAL A 210 8.37 9.01 3.34
CA VAL A 210 9.53 9.82 3.72
C VAL A 210 9.07 11.14 4.36
N LEU A 211 8.20 11.88 3.68
CA LEU A 211 7.68 13.16 4.19
C LEU A 211 6.93 12.97 5.51
N ALA A 212 6.10 11.94 5.61
CA ALA A 212 5.31 11.65 6.80
C ALA A 212 6.18 11.39 8.03
N VAL A 213 7.23 10.58 7.91
CA VAL A 213 8.16 10.28 9.01
C VAL A 213 8.96 11.51 9.42
N HIS A 214 9.39 12.34 8.45
CA HIS A 214 10.12 13.58 8.75
C HIS A 214 9.23 14.63 9.42
N LEU A 215 8.00 14.81 8.96
CA LEU A 215 7.03 15.71 9.59
C LEU A 215 6.69 15.26 11.01
N PHE A 216 6.51 13.96 11.22
CA PHE A 216 6.32 13.38 12.54
C PHE A 216 7.52 13.66 13.47
N THR A 217 8.74 13.45 12.97
CA THR A 217 9.97 13.71 13.72
C THR A 217 10.11 15.20 14.10
N LEU A 218 9.80 16.08 13.14
CA LEU A 218 9.80 17.54 13.37
C LEU A 218 8.77 17.93 14.43
N TRP A 219 7.56 17.40 14.33
CA TRP A 219 6.49 17.64 15.31
C TRP A 219 6.91 17.25 16.73
N HIS A 220 7.53 16.08 16.90
CA HIS A 220 8.04 15.66 18.22
C HIS A 220 9.15 16.57 18.75
N ARG A 221 10.05 17.04 17.90
CA ARG A 221 11.09 17.99 18.31
C ARG A 221 10.52 19.33 18.80
N ILE A 222 9.51 19.84 18.11
CA ILE A 222 8.86 21.12 18.51
C ILE A 222 8.12 20.96 19.84
N LYS A 223 7.54 19.78 20.10
CA LYS A 223 6.76 19.52 21.31
C LYS A 223 7.62 19.21 22.54
N SER A 224 8.90 18.89 22.35
CA SER A 224 9.89 18.65 23.41
C SER A 224 10.68 19.89 23.80
N LEU A 225 10.49 21.02 23.10
CA LEU A 225 10.99 22.35 23.41
C LEU A 225 9.99 23.13 24.27
#